data_12243638f12d695cffbdd0f909cedf0c
#
_entry.id   12243638f12d695cffbdd0f909cedf0c
#
_cell.length_a   1.000
_cell.length_b   1.000
_cell.length_c   1.000
_cell.angle_alpha   90.00
_cell.angle_beta   90.00
_cell.angle_gamma   90.00
#
_symmetry.space_group_name_H-M   'P 1'
#
loop_
_entity.id
_entity.type
_entity.pdbx_description
1 polymer ?
#
loop_
_entity_poly.entity_id
_entity_poly.type
_entity_poly.pdbx_seq_one_letter_code
_entity_poly.pdbx_strand_id
1 'polypeptide(L)'
;MLTTMKQMLLSLAGLFAAAALFAQNSFVHEQSDGYVWPEDPAVLEKLDQWQDLKFGVLMHWGLYSVPGIVESWNICNEDWITRPEGSTYEGYKQWYWGLSKVFNPVHFNPEQWADVFADAGMKYMIFTTKHHDGFCMFDTQYTDFSVAKAGPFADNPKKDIAKYVFDAFRPKGFMIGAYFSKPDWHCEWFWNPYYATPRRGINYSVEQHPDWWKNYVDFTKNQLTELTGGRYGRLDILWLDGGWITGDQVGLNEVLPEARKVSPGLISVDRTIQGPNENYQTPEQSVPKTQLKHPWESCMTLGTDWGWTPNPQFKTARRVIGTLAEITAKGGCLALGVGPTPDGVIEDKAIVILQEIGAWLRRCGEAIYNTRITDHYNDGRLWFNAAKDGKTLYAVYALPDGENLPAELTWTGNLPKGKVTVLNNGKKVKAVVKDGQVTVKLPKGLANEPIALKFSL
;
A
#
# COMPACT_ATOMS: atom_id res chain seq x y z
N MET A 1 32.37 -33.29 -21.38
CA MET A 1 32.67 -32.13 -20.49
C MET A 1 31.73 -30.93 -20.70
N LEU A 2 31.37 -30.54 -21.92
CA LEU A 2 30.44 -29.41 -22.15
C LEU A 2 28.98 -29.70 -21.75
N THR A 3 28.53 -30.95 -21.80
CA THR A 3 27.12 -31.31 -21.45
C THR A 3 26.88 -31.25 -19.94
N THR A 4 27.88 -31.59 -19.14
CA THR A 4 27.82 -31.56 -17.66
C THR A 4 27.82 -30.13 -17.12
N MET A 5 28.54 -29.21 -17.75
CA MET A 5 28.52 -27.80 -17.37
C MET A 5 27.18 -27.08 -17.66
N LYS A 6 26.51 -27.44 -18.78
CA LYS A 6 25.18 -26.88 -19.07
C LYS A 6 24.11 -27.39 -18.10
N GLN A 7 24.18 -28.63 -17.67
CA GLN A 7 23.25 -29.17 -16.64
C GLN A 7 23.49 -28.55 -15.25
N MET A 8 24.77 -28.28 -14.90
CA MET A 8 25.07 -27.57 -13.65
C MET A 8 24.62 -26.09 -13.66
N LEU A 9 24.75 -25.39 -14.79
CA LEU A 9 24.27 -24.02 -14.92
C LEU A 9 22.74 -23.91 -14.91
N LEU A 10 22.03 -24.88 -15.47
CA LEU A 10 20.56 -24.94 -15.41
C LEU A 10 20.05 -25.30 -14.01
N SER A 11 20.78 -26.13 -13.25
CA SER A 11 20.41 -26.44 -11.86
C SER A 11 20.74 -25.28 -10.90
N LEU A 12 21.78 -24.51 -11.13
CA LEU A 12 22.05 -23.28 -10.37
C LEU A 12 21.03 -22.17 -10.67
N ALA A 13 20.65 -21.97 -11.95
CA ALA A 13 19.62 -21.00 -12.31
C ALA A 13 18.22 -21.38 -11.74
N GLY A 14 17.92 -22.68 -11.68
CA GLY A 14 16.70 -23.17 -11.03
C GLY A 14 16.70 -22.98 -9.50
N LEU A 15 17.85 -23.14 -8.86
CA LEU A 15 18.03 -22.91 -7.42
C LEU A 15 17.95 -21.43 -7.06
N PHE A 16 18.51 -20.53 -7.88
CA PHE A 16 18.37 -19.08 -7.68
C PHE A 16 16.95 -18.57 -7.92
N ALA A 17 16.24 -19.11 -8.93
CA ALA A 17 14.83 -18.77 -9.16
C ALA A 17 13.91 -19.29 -8.04
N ALA A 18 14.21 -20.49 -7.49
CA ALA A 18 13.48 -21.04 -6.35
C ALA A 18 13.80 -20.24 -5.05
N ALA A 19 15.04 -19.85 -4.83
CA ALA A 19 15.42 -19.02 -3.68
C ALA A 19 14.81 -17.62 -3.75
N ALA A 20 14.71 -17.00 -4.94
CA ALA A 20 14.03 -15.71 -5.12
C ALA A 20 12.52 -15.84 -4.92
N LEU A 21 11.89 -16.95 -5.31
CA LEU A 21 10.48 -17.24 -5.04
C LEU A 21 10.23 -17.52 -3.54
N PHE A 22 11.16 -18.17 -2.85
CA PHE A 22 11.05 -18.37 -1.40
C PHE A 22 11.31 -17.11 -0.61
N ALA A 23 12.21 -16.23 -1.05
CA ALA A 23 12.43 -14.91 -0.42
C ALA A 23 11.19 -13.99 -0.58
N GLN A 24 10.52 -13.99 -1.72
CA GLN A 24 9.25 -13.26 -1.90
C GLN A 24 8.12 -13.80 -1.03
N ASN A 25 8.07 -15.10 -0.75
CA ASN A 25 7.03 -15.70 0.11
C ASN A 25 7.25 -15.48 1.62
N SER A 26 8.44 -15.11 2.06
CA SER A 26 8.72 -14.86 3.50
C SER A 26 8.20 -13.51 4.02
N PHE A 27 7.75 -12.62 3.13
CA PHE A 27 7.15 -11.31 3.45
C PHE A 27 5.64 -11.26 3.26
N VAL A 28 5.03 -12.31 2.74
CA VAL A 28 3.57 -12.41 2.66
C VAL A 28 3.07 -12.69 4.08
N HIS A 29 2.57 -11.65 4.74
CA HIS A 29 1.83 -11.83 5.97
C HIS A 29 0.62 -12.72 5.67
N GLU A 30 0.57 -13.91 6.26
CA GLU A 30 -0.56 -14.81 6.10
C GLU A 30 -1.84 -14.08 6.52
N GLN A 31 -2.88 -14.23 5.73
CA GLN A 31 -4.18 -13.66 6.08
C GLN A 31 -4.68 -14.31 7.35
N SER A 32 -5.13 -13.49 8.28
CA SER A 32 -5.78 -13.96 9.48
C SER A 32 -7.16 -14.54 9.10
N ASP A 33 -7.37 -15.83 9.39
CA ASP A 33 -8.70 -16.44 9.24
C ASP A 33 -9.72 -15.91 10.28
N GLY A 34 -9.25 -15.17 11.27
CA GLY A 34 -10.03 -14.67 12.41
C GLY A 34 -10.34 -13.18 12.32
N TYR A 35 -10.83 -12.67 11.18
CA TYR A 35 -11.24 -11.26 11.10
C TYR A 35 -12.36 -10.93 12.10
N VAL A 36 -12.18 -9.86 12.88
CA VAL A 36 -13.14 -9.37 13.87
C VAL A 36 -13.77 -8.08 13.35
N TRP A 37 -15.09 -8.10 13.11
CA TRP A 37 -15.80 -6.89 12.70
C TRP A 37 -15.78 -5.85 13.82
N PRO A 38 -15.53 -4.57 13.52
CA PRO A 38 -15.65 -3.51 14.52
C PRO A 38 -17.12 -3.36 14.97
N GLU A 39 -17.30 -3.05 16.25
CA GLU A 39 -18.63 -2.83 16.85
C GLU A 39 -19.09 -1.37 16.73
N ASP A 40 -18.16 -0.41 16.56
CA ASP A 40 -18.47 1.01 16.46
C ASP A 40 -19.17 1.32 15.12
N PRO A 41 -20.42 1.81 15.14
CA PRO A 41 -21.16 2.12 13.92
C PRO A 41 -20.47 3.17 13.03
N ALA A 42 -19.74 4.12 13.61
CA ALA A 42 -19.03 5.14 12.84
C ALA A 42 -17.83 4.54 12.10
N VAL A 43 -17.17 3.53 12.68
CA VAL A 43 -16.10 2.78 12.01
C VAL A 43 -16.65 1.92 10.89
N LEU A 44 -17.79 1.26 11.10
CA LEU A 44 -18.47 0.47 10.05
C LEU A 44 -18.90 1.33 8.87
N GLU A 45 -19.46 2.52 9.13
CA GLU A 45 -19.82 3.48 8.08
C GLU A 45 -18.58 3.96 7.32
N LYS A 46 -17.51 4.29 8.02
CA LYS A 46 -16.23 4.71 7.40
C LYS A 46 -15.61 3.59 6.56
N LEU A 47 -15.70 2.33 7.01
CA LEU A 47 -15.25 1.18 6.23
C LEU A 47 -16.07 1.00 4.94
N ASP A 48 -17.39 1.16 4.97
CA ASP A 48 -18.22 1.10 3.75
C ASP A 48 -17.87 2.22 2.78
N GLN A 49 -17.65 3.45 3.29
CA GLN A 49 -17.16 4.59 2.50
C GLN A 49 -15.78 4.30 1.91
N TRP A 50 -14.84 3.76 2.69
CA TRP A 50 -13.50 3.40 2.22
C TRP A 50 -13.55 2.28 1.16
N GLN A 51 -14.39 1.27 1.36
CA GLN A 51 -14.60 0.22 0.36
C GLN A 51 -15.15 0.74 -0.98
N ASP A 52 -15.79 1.89 -1.02
CA ASP A 52 -16.24 2.55 -2.25
C ASP A 52 -15.08 3.14 -3.05
N LEU A 53 -14.00 3.53 -2.39
CA LEU A 53 -12.86 4.24 -2.97
C LEU A 53 -11.95 3.35 -3.81
N LYS A 54 -11.81 2.07 -3.47
CA LYS A 54 -11.12 1.00 -4.21
C LYS A 54 -9.64 1.21 -4.51
N PHE A 55 -9.17 2.44 -4.74
CA PHE A 55 -7.82 2.72 -5.21
C PHE A 55 -7.19 3.89 -4.44
N GLY A 56 -6.05 3.65 -3.84
CA GLY A 56 -5.30 4.63 -3.06
C GLY A 56 -3.80 4.55 -3.31
N VAL A 57 -3.05 5.48 -2.73
CA VAL A 57 -1.59 5.52 -2.73
C VAL A 57 -1.05 5.24 -1.33
N LEU A 58 0.03 4.45 -1.25
CA LEU A 58 0.85 4.26 -0.06
C LEU A 58 2.23 4.85 -0.33
N MET A 59 2.59 5.93 0.36
CA MET A 59 3.82 6.67 0.11
C MET A 59 4.87 6.34 1.18
N HIS A 60 5.90 5.57 0.80
CA HIS A 60 7.08 5.35 1.62
C HIS A 60 8.15 6.40 1.32
N TRP A 61 8.44 7.24 2.29
CA TRP A 61 9.46 8.27 2.16
C TRP A 61 10.15 8.54 3.49
N GLY A 62 11.48 8.64 3.46
CA GLY A 62 12.31 8.81 4.64
C GLY A 62 13.80 8.80 4.28
N LEU A 63 14.67 8.54 5.27
CA LEU A 63 16.12 8.57 5.10
C LEU A 63 16.62 7.60 4.05
N TYR A 64 15.98 6.45 3.89
CA TYR A 64 16.33 5.42 2.91
C TYR A 64 16.24 5.89 1.46
N SER A 65 15.46 6.94 1.17
CA SER A 65 15.40 7.52 -0.17
C SER A 65 16.70 8.24 -0.54
N VAL A 66 17.47 8.77 0.43
CA VAL A 66 18.70 9.52 0.16
C VAL A 66 19.73 8.67 -0.57
N PRO A 67 20.10 7.47 -0.07
CA PRO A 67 20.97 6.56 -0.81
C PRO A 67 20.23 5.70 -1.84
N GLY A 68 18.90 5.73 -1.87
CA GLY A 68 18.08 4.89 -2.76
C GLY A 68 18.23 3.39 -2.47
N ILE A 69 17.97 2.99 -1.24
CA ILE A 69 18.09 1.60 -0.76
C ILE A 69 16.74 1.10 -0.26
N VAL A 70 16.64 -0.23 -0.05
CA VAL A 70 15.45 -0.81 0.58
C VAL A 70 15.22 -0.12 1.92
N GLU A 71 13.97 0.10 2.30
CA GLU A 71 13.57 0.97 3.42
C GLU A 71 14.45 0.75 4.67
N SER A 72 13.99 1.07 5.84
CA SER A 72 14.71 0.92 7.13
C SER A 72 15.38 -0.45 7.36
N TRP A 73 14.98 -1.49 6.64
CA TRP A 73 15.48 -2.87 6.81
C TRP A 73 17.00 -2.99 6.70
N ASN A 74 17.66 -2.09 5.98
CA ASN A 74 19.13 -2.06 5.87
C ASN A 74 19.84 -1.98 7.22
N ILE A 75 19.22 -1.38 8.23
CA ILE A 75 19.78 -1.30 9.58
C ILE A 75 19.31 -2.43 10.50
N CYS A 76 18.50 -3.35 9.98
CA CYS A 76 18.07 -4.54 10.69
C CYS A 76 19.01 -5.72 10.38
N ASN A 77 19.36 -6.55 11.37
CA ASN A 77 20.28 -7.66 11.19
C ASN A 77 19.53 -8.96 10.78
N GLU A 78 18.72 -8.86 9.74
CA GLU A 78 18.02 -10.00 9.14
C GLU A 78 18.88 -10.69 8.10
N ASP A 79 18.73 -12.01 7.95
CA ASP A 79 19.61 -12.84 7.12
C ASP A 79 19.54 -12.52 5.61
N TRP A 80 18.46 -11.87 5.15
CA TRP A 80 18.26 -11.49 3.76
C TRP A 80 18.82 -10.11 3.41
N ILE A 81 19.27 -9.33 4.42
CA ILE A 81 19.82 -8.00 4.21
C ILE A 81 21.30 -8.12 3.81
N THR A 82 21.65 -7.51 2.69
CA THR A 82 23.03 -7.37 2.24
C THR A 82 23.50 -5.93 2.40
N ARG A 83 24.74 -5.75 2.82
CA ARG A 83 25.40 -4.45 2.97
C ARG A 83 26.67 -4.40 2.13
N PRO A 84 27.20 -3.22 1.81
CA PRO A 84 28.45 -3.11 1.08
C PRO A 84 29.57 -3.90 1.76
N GLU A 85 30.39 -4.59 0.95
CA GLU A 85 31.54 -5.37 1.44
C GLU A 85 32.46 -4.50 2.29
N GLY A 86 32.96 -5.06 3.40
CA GLY A 86 33.82 -4.34 4.35
C GLY A 86 33.09 -3.44 5.34
N SER A 87 31.76 -3.30 5.25
CA SER A 87 30.98 -2.55 6.24
C SER A 87 30.92 -3.33 7.55
N THR A 88 31.24 -2.66 8.66
CA THR A 88 30.81 -3.18 9.97
C THR A 88 29.34 -2.84 10.18
N TYR A 89 28.61 -3.68 10.90
CA TYR A 89 27.19 -3.45 11.15
C TYR A 89 26.94 -2.14 11.91
N GLU A 90 27.70 -1.87 12.97
CA GLU A 90 27.58 -0.65 13.76
C GLU A 90 27.96 0.60 12.96
N GLY A 91 29.02 0.54 12.14
CA GLY A 91 29.40 1.62 11.24
C GLY A 91 28.31 1.93 10.22
N TYR A 92 27.65 0.89 9.68
CA TYR A 92 26.54 1.05 8.73
C TYR A 92 25.33 1.72 9.39
N LYS A 93 24.94 1.31 10.61
CA LYS A 93 23.86 1.96 11.38
C LYS A 93 24.15 3.44 11.62
N GLN A 94 25.37 3.75 12.07
CA GLN A 94 25.75 5.13 12.34
C GLN A 94 25.75 5.98 11.06
N TRP A 95 26.21 5.43 9.95
CA TRP A 95 26.11 6.07 8.64
C TRP A 95 24.65 6.33 8.26
N TYR A 96 23.78 5.33 8.37
CA TYR A 96 22.36 5.46 8.03
C TYR A 96 21.67 6.53 8.86
N TRP A 97 21.80 6.49 10.19
CA TRP A 97 21.22 7.51 11.05
C TRP A 97 21.80 8.91 10.80
N GLY A 98 23.06 8.98 10.38
CA GLY A 98 23.70 10.22 9.92
C GLY A 98 23.04 10.84 8.70
N LEU A 99 22.26 10.10 7.91
CA LEU A 99 21.50 10.62 6.76
C LEU A 99 20.48 11.69 7.17
N SER A 100 20.01 11.68 8.42
CA SER A 100 19.16 12.74 8.96
C SER A 100 19.79 14.13 8.87
N LYS A 101 21.13 14.23 8.89
CA LYS A 101 21.88 15.48 8.78
C LYS A 101 21.99 16.02 7.35
N VAL A 102 21.65 15.22 6.35
CA VAL A 102 21.75 15.58 4.93
C VAL A 102 20.40 15.48 4.20
N PHE A 103 19.37 14.94 4.83
CA PHE A 103 18.01 14.89 4.25
C PHE A 103 17.49 16.30 4.01
N ASN A 104 17.35 16.68 2.73
CA ASN A 104 16.96 18.02 2.31
C ASN A 104 16.15 18.01 1.02
N PRO A 105 14.87 17.66 1.06
CA PRO A 105 14.02 17.56 -0.13
C PRO A 105 13.64 18.96 -0.68
N VAL A 106 14.56 19.59 -1.38
CA VAL A 106 14.44 20.97 -1.86
C VAL A 106 13.30 21.20 -2.87
N HIS A 107 12.82 20.12 -3.52
CA HIS A 107 11.73 20.17 -4.49
C HIS A 107 10.40 19.64 -3.90
N PHE A 108 10.31 19.48 -2.58
CA PHE A 108 9.10 19.02 -1.91
C PHE A 108 7.90 19.92 -2.22
N ASN A 109 6.94 19.36 -2.95
CA ASN A 109 5.72 20.03 -3.35
C ASN A 109 4.52 19.07 -3.18
N PRO A 110 3.91 19.02 -1.99
CA PRO A 110 2.83 18.09 -1.70
C PRO A 110 1.55 18.38 -2.48
N GLU A 111 1.34 19.63 -2.92
CA GLU A 111 0.22 20.01 -3.78
C GLU A 111 0.33 19.32 -5.15
N GLN A 112 1.55 19.29 -5.73
CA GLN A 112 1.82 18.58 -6.98
C GLN A 112 1.63 17.06 -6.82
N TRP A 113 2.04 16.49 -5.69
CA TRP A 113 1.79 15.07 -5.41
C TRP A 113 0.29 14.77 -5.40
N ALA A 114 -0.49 15.60 -4.67
CA ALA A 114 -1.94 15.46 -4.59
C ALA A 114 -2.60 15.55 -5.98
N ASP A 115 -2.11 16.43 -6.86
CA ASP A 115 -2.59 16.55 -8.23
C ASP A 115 -2.28 15.29 -9.05
N VAL A 116 -1.05 14.77 -8.98
CA VAL A 116 -0.63 13.55 -9.69
C VAL A 116 -1.51 12.36 -9.30
N PHE A 117 -1.72 12.13 -8.00
CA PHE A 117 -2.49 10.99 -7.53
C PHE A 117 -4.00 11.16 -7.73
N ALA A 118 -4.52 12.38 -7.65
CA ALA A 118 -5.92 12.66 -8.00
C ALA A 118 -6.17 12.41 -9.50
N ASP A 119 -5.26 12.85 -10.38
CA ASP A 119 -5.34 12.63 -11.81
C ASP A 119 -5.24 11.14 -12.20
N ALA A 120 -4.46 10.37 -11.42
CA ALA A 120 -4.39 8.92 -11.51
C ALA A 120 -5.71 8.21 -11.09
N GLY A 121 -6.67 8.94 -10.50
CA GLY A 121 -7.94 8.39 -10.03
C GLY A 121 -7.90 7.84 -8.60
N MET A 122 -6.82 8.03 -7.85
CA MET A 122 -6.72 7.59 -6.46
C MET A 122 -7.63 8.41 -5.55
N LYS A 123 -8.18 7.79 -4.50
CA LYS A 123 -9.22 8.35 -3.62
C LYS A 123 -8.85 8.36 -2.14
N TYR A 124 -7.84 7.62 -1.74
CA TYR A 124 -7.27 7.68 -0.40
C TYR A 124 -5.75 7.63 -0.47
N MET A 125 -5.11 8.10 0.57
CA MET A 125 -3.66 8.12 0.67
C MET A 125 -3.23 7.65 2.05
N ILE A 126 -2.08 7.00 2.10
CA ILE A 126 -1.42 6.59 3.34
C ILE A 126 0.03 7.07 3.24
N PHE A 127 0.45 7.93 4.18
CA PHE A 127 1.80 8.50 4.20
C PHE A 127 2.60 7.94 5.37
N THR A 128 3.86 7.53 5.13
CA THR A 128 4.76 7.07 6.19
C THR A 128 5.18 8.22 7.09
N THR A 129 4.49 8.42 8.19
CA THR A 129 4.85 9.43 9.19
C THR A 129 6.10 9.06 9.98
N LYS A 130 6.32 7.74 10.18
CA LYS A 130 7.53 7.15 10.75
C LYS A 130 7.65 5.70 10.29
N HIS A 131 8.77 5.31 9.68
CA HIS A 131 9.10 3.92 9.38
C HIS A 131 9.89 3.28 10.54
N HIS A 132 10.32 2.02 10.43
CA HIS A 132 10.99 1.28 11.51
C HIS A 132 12.30 1.92 11.98
N ASP A 133 12.98 2.71 11.14
CA ASP A 133 14.20 3.44 11.50
C ASP A 133 14.02 4.51 12.58
N GLY A 134 12.77 4.86 12.89
CA GLY A 134 12.43 5.86 13.88
C GLY A 134 12.48 7.32 13.39
N PHE A 135 12.88 7.57 12.12
CA PHE A 135 12.91 8.93 11.61
C PHE A 135 11.49 9.45 11.37
N CYS A 136 11.14 10.50 12.09
CA CYS A 136 9.80 11.09 12.04
C CYS A 136 9.70 12.12 10.90
N MET A 137 8.77 11.89 9.96
CA MET A 137 8.43 12.82 8.89
C MET A 137 7.41 13.88 9.37
N PHE A 138 7.26 14.05 10.67
CA PHE A 138 6.38 15.01 11.34
C PHE A 138 7.11 15.69 12.53
N ASP A 139 6.63 16.85 12.93
CA ASP A 139 7.21 17.63 14.02
C ASP A 139 6.75 17.09 15.38
N THR A 140 7.37 15.99 15.83
CA THR A 140 7.11 15.40 17.14
C THR A 140 7.88 16.10 18.25
N GLN A 141 7.30 16.14 19.47
CA GLN A 141 7.97 16.65 20.66
C GLN A 141 8.81 15.59 21.38
N TYR A 142 8.68 14.32 21.01
CA TYR A 142 9.22 13.20 21.77
C TYR A 142 10.59 12.71 21.30
N THR A 143 11.09 13.20 20.16
CA THR A 143 12.45 12.93 19.69
C THR A 143 12.97 14.10 18.83
N ASP A 144 14.28 14.27 18.80
CA ASP A 144 14.94 15.17 17.86
C ASP A 144 15.29 14.47 16.53
N PHE A 145 15.05 13.15 16.44
CA PHE A 145 15.22 12.38 15.21
C PHE A 145 14.00 12.54 14.30
N SER A 146 13.86 13.75 13.77
CA SER A 146 12.71 14.21 12.99
C SER A 146 13.16 15.17 11.90
N VAL A 147 12.50 15.13 10.75
CA VAL A 147 12.74 16.06 9.64
C VAL A 147 12.54 17.52 10.05
N ALA A 148 11.71 17.80 11.04
CA ALA A 148 11.45 19.14 11.55
C ALA A 148 12.58 19.69 12.44
N LYS A 149 13.51 18.83 12.88
CA LYS A 149 14.57 19.19 13.85
C LYS A 149 15.97 18.83 13.38
N ALA A 150 16.11 17.74 12.59
CA ALA A 150 17.39 17.27 12.11
C ALA A 150 17.66 17.73 10.67
N GLY A 151 18.92 18.09 10.40
CA GLY A 151 19.37 18.44 9.06
C GLY A 151 18.88 19.78 8.50
N PRO A 152 19.24 20.08 7.24
CA PRO A 152 18.99 21.41 6.66
C PRO A 152 17.49 21.67 6.39
N PHE A 153 16.66 20.66 6.22
CA PHE A 153 15.23 20.85 6.00
C PHE A 153 14.48 21.37 7.26
N ALA A 154 15.09 21.30 8.42
CA ALA A 154 14.53 21.86 9.67
C ALA A 154 14.32 23.38 9.60
N ASP A 155 15.03 24.09 8.73
CA ASP A 155 14.86 25.52 8.49
C ASP A 155 13.79 25.83 7.43
N ASN A 156 13.24 24.82 6.76
CA ASN A 156 12.22 24.99 5.73
C ASN A 156 10.85 25.32 6.37
N PRO A 157 10.07 26.27 5.85
CA PRO A 157 8.72 26.53 6.33
C PRO A 157 7.80 25.32 6.31
N LYS A 158 8.03 24.36 5.38
CA LYS A 158 7.27 23.12 5.25
C LYS A 158 7.92 21.93 6.00
N LYS A 159 8.71 22.17 7.04
CA LYS A 159 9.46 21.14 7.78
C LYS A 159 8.62 20.05 8.45
N ASP A 160 7.37 20.35 8.82
CA ASP A 160 6.40 19.36 9.27
C ASP A 160 5.75 18.68 8.05
N ILE A 161 6.53 17.82 7.39
CA ILE A 161 6.17 17.24 6.09
C ILE A 161 4.78 16.58 6.13
N ALA A 162 4.49 15.77 7.15
CA ALA A 162 3.21 15.07 7.27
C ALA A 162 2.03 16.04 7.27
N LYS A 163 2.17 17.19 7.96
CA LYS A 163 1.13 18.22 7.97
C LYS A 163 0.85 18.74 6.56
N TYR A 164 1.89 19.13 5.84
CA TYR A 164 1.73 19.69 4.50
C TYR A 164 1.22 18.65 3.48
N VAL A 165 1.62 17.39 3.62
CA VAL A 165 1.09 16.30 2.80
C VAL A 165 -0.41 16.12 3.06
N PHE A 166 -0.83 15.98 4.31
CA PHE A 166 -2.25 15.81 4.64
C PHE A 166 -3.09 17.01 4.22
N ASP A 167 -2.58 18.23 4.42
CA ASP A 167 -3.28 19.46 4.06
C ASP A 167 -3.42 19.65 2.53
N ALA A 168 -2.47 19.12 1.73
CA ALA A 168 -2.54 19.15 0.27
C ALA A 168 -3.56 18.13 -0.31
N PHE A 169 -3.65 16.95 0.29
CA PHE A 169 -4.54 15.88 -0.22
C PHE A 169 -6.00 16.06 0.22
N ARG A 170 -6.24 16.60 1.39
CA ARG A 170 -7.58 16.77 1.96
C ARG A 170 -8.53 17.59 1.06
N PRO A 171 -8.15 18.76 0.49
CA PRO A 171 -8.99 19.54 -0.41
C PRO A 171 -9.30 18.82 -1.73
N LYS A 172 -8.51 17.81 -2.11
CA LYS A 172 -8.75 16.96 -3.29
C LYS A 172 -9.76 15.84 -3.03
N GLY A 173 -10.29 15.75 -1.80
CA GLY A 173 -11.27 14.75 -1.42
C GLY A 173 -10.70 13.36 -1.08
N PHE A 174 -9.41 13.26 -0.80
CA PHE A 174 -8.80 12.01 -0.34
C PHE A 174 -9.20 11.69 1.10
N MET A 175 -9.44 10.42 1.41
CA MET A 175 -9.30 9.95 2.79
C MET A 175 -7.83 9.97 3.18
N ILE A 176 -7.54 10.48 4.39
CA ILE A 176 -6.19 10.72 4.88
C ILE A 176 -5.76 9.62 5.83
N GLY A 177 -4.71 8.91 5.46
CA GLY A 177 -4.10 7.84 6.23
C GLY A 177 -2.70 8.20 6.73
N ALA A 178 -2.45 7.94 8.01
CA ALA A 178 -1.13 7.99 8.61
C ALA A 178 -0.61 6.56 8.81
N TYR A 179 0.45 6.20 8.09
CA TYR A 179 1.25 5.02 8.40
C TYR A 179 2.17 5.36 9.57
N PHE A 180 2.25 4.46 10.53
CA PHE A 180 3.15 4.59 11.67
C PHE A 180 3.71 3.22 12.04
N SER A 181 5.03 3.11 12.08
CA SER A 181 5.70 1.91 12.59
C SER A 181 5.62 1.87 14.12
N LYS A 182 5.08 0.79 14.67
CA LYS A 182 5.10 0.55 16.13
C LYS A 182 6.55 0.34 16.60
N PRO A 183 7.36 -0.58 16.05
CA PRO A 183 8.78 -0.65 16.35
C PRO A 183 9.51 0.64 15.99
N ASP A 184 10.52 0.99 16.79
CA ASP A 184 11.37 2.15 16.56
C ASP A 184 12.83 1.78 16.84
N TRP A 185 13.59 1.58 15.77
CA TRP A 185 14.97 1.08 15.87
C TRP A 185 15.99 2.16 16.27
N HIS A 186 15.60 3.42 16.26
CA HIS A 186 16.41 4.50 16.80
C HIS A 186 16.18 4.74 18.30
N CYS A 187 15.03 4.34 18.80
CA CYS A 187 14.66 4.49 20.21
C CYS A 187 15.53 3.58 21.10
N GLU A 188 16.30 4.18 22.02
CA GLU A 188 17.18 3.45 22.94
C GLU A 188 16.41 2.49 23.88
N TRP A 189 15.13 2.73 24.09
CA TRP A 189 14.25 1.87 24.87
C TRP A 189 13.66 0.72 24.05
N PHE A 190 13.89 0.67 22.74
CA PHE A 190 13.55 -0.45 21.86
C PHE A 190 14.80 -1.23 21.45
N TRP A 191 15.79 -0.55 20.86
CA TRP A 191 17.14 -1.08 20.58
C TRP A 191 18.13 -0.45 21.54
N ASN A 192 18.37 -1.12 22.66
CA ASN A 192 19.23 -0.60 23.70
C ASN A 192 20.71 -0.69 23.29
N PRO A 193 21.48 0.40 23.36
CA PRO A 193 22.86 0.46 22.87
C PRO A 193 23.84 -0.40 23.67
N TYR A 194 23.48 -0.87 24.85
CA TYR A 194 24.34 -1.75 25.67
C TYR A 194 24.33 -3.21 25.23
N TYR A 195 23.40 -3.61 24.37
CA TYR A 195 23.28 -4.98 23.89
C TYR A 195 23.64 -5.09 22.41
N ALA A 196 24.04 -6.31 22.00
CA ALA A 196 24.30 -6.62 20.61
C ALA A 196 23.07 -6.26 19.75
N THR A 197 23.32 -5.87 18.54
CA THR A 197 22.29 -5.46 17.62
C THR A 197 21.32 -6.59 17.33
N PRO A 198 20.04 -6.34 17.50
CA PRO A 198 19.02 -7.35 17.32
C PRO A 198 18.67 -7.52 15.83
N ARG A 199 17.87 -8.52 15.57
CA ARG A 199 16.97 -8.55 14.44
C ARG A 199 15.87 -7.49 14.67
N ARG A 200 14.69 -7.65 14.08
CA ARG A 200 13.58 -6.68 14.14
C ARG A 200 13.00 -6.40 15.53
N GLY A 201 13.18 -7.31 16.49
CA GLY A 201 12.62 -7.20 17.86
C GLY A 201 13.48 -6.36 18.80
N ILE A 202 13.01 -6.23 20.05
CA ILE A 202 13.81 -5.68 21.15
C ILE A 202 15.03 -6.56 21.42
N ASN A 203 16.09 -5.97 21.99
CA ASN A 203 17.37 -6.65 22.24
C ASN A 203 17.66 -6.91 23.72
N TYR A 204 16.65 -6.82 24.55
CA TYR A 204 16.75 -7.06 26.00
C TYR A 204 15.54 -7.85 26.50
N SER A 205 15.60 -8.37 27.74
CA SER A 205 14.47 -8.99 28.42
C SER A 205 13.60 -7.93 29.10
N VAL A 206 12.30 -7.92 28.79
CA VAL A 206 11.32 -7.01 29.42
C VAL A 206 11.19 -7.28 30.91
N GLU A 207 11.30 -8.55 31.34
CA GLU A 207 11.23 -8.90 32.77
C GLU A 207 12.41 -8.33 33.57
N GLN A 208 13.60 -8.21 32.93
CA GLN A 208 14.79 -7.64 33.55
C GLN A 208 14.81 -6.12 33.49
N HIS A 209 14.18 -5.54 32.49
CA HIS A 209 14.16 -4.08 32.24
C HIS A 209 12.74 -3.55 31.97
N PRO A 210 11.79 -3.73 32.91
CA PRO A 210 10.41 -3.30 32.71
C PRO A 210 10.27 -1.79 32.53
N ASP A 211 11.17 -1.00 33.12
CA ASP A 211 11.18 0.47 32.97
C ASP A 211 11.53 0.90 31.54
N TRP A 212 12.44 0.21 30.85
CA TRP A 212 12.77 0.52 29.47
C TRP A 212 11.59 0.23 28.54
N TRP A 213 10.94 -0.92 28.78
CA TRP A 213 9.73 -1.26 28.04
C TRP A 213 8.63 -0.22 28.26
N LYS A 214 8.42 0.20 29.49
CA LYS A 214 7.45 1.23 29.83
C LYS A 214 7.78 2.55 29.11
N ASN A 215 9.04 2.98 29.12
CA ASN A 215 9.47 4.20 28.42
C ASN A 215 9.23 4.13 26.93
N TYR A 216 9.50 2.97 26.30
CA TYR A 216 9.19 2.75 24.88
C TYR A 216 7.68 2.81 24.60
N VAL A 217 6.86 2.20 25.44
CA VAL A 217 5.40 2.24 25.34
C VAL A 217 4.89 3.67 25.45
N ASP A 218 5.34 4.41 26.46
CA ASP A 218 4.95 5.80 26.67
C ASP A 218 5.40 6.70 25.49
N PHE A 219 6.61 6.51 24.99
CA PHE A 219 7.14 7.20 23.83
C PHE A 219 6.26 6.98 22.59
N THR A 220 5.94 5.71 22.28
CA THR A 220 5.14 5.33 21.12
C THR A 220 3.71 5.84 21.24
N LYS A 221 3.09 5.66 22.41
CA LYS A 221 1.74 6.17 22.73
C LYS A 221 1.64 7.69 22.58
N ASN A 222 2.64 8.40 23.06
CA ASN A 222 2.67 9.86 22.97
C ASN A 222 2.78 10.35 21.52
N GLN A 223 3.61 9.74 20.68
CA GLN A 223 3.69 10.05 19.26
C GLN A 223 2.38 9.74 18.52
N LEU A 224 1.72 8.62 18.82
CA LEU A 224 0.41 8.29 18.27
C LEU A 224 -0.65 9.33 18.69
N THR A 225 -0.61 9.78 19.94
CA THR A 225 -1.50 10.82 20.46
C THR A 225 -1.27 12.17 19.77
N GLU A 226 -0.02 12.53 19.48
CA GLU A 226 0.28 13.74 18.68
C GLU A 226 -0.32 13.67 17.29
N LEU A 227 -0.13 12.54 16.59
CA LEU A 227 -0.62 12.35 15.23
C LEU A 227 -2.16 12.37 15.16
N THR A 228 -2.83 11.78 16.14
CA THR A 228 -4.29 11.61 16.12
C THR A 228 -5.05 12.69 16.87
N GLY A 229 -4.34 13.52 17.65
CA GLY A 229 -4.93 14.54 18.55
C GLY A 229 -5.46 15.81 17.88
N GLY A 230 -5.53 15.87 16.55
CA GLY A 230 -6.13 16.96 15.79
C GLY A 230 -5.17 18.00 15.23
N ARG A 231 -3.90 18.03 15.63
CA ARG A 231 -2.87 18.92 15.05
C ARG A 231 -2.74 18.74 13.53
N TYR A 232 -2.91 17.52 13.04
CA TYR A 232 -2.83 17.13 11.64
C TYR A 232 -4.21 17.10 10.94
N GLY A 233 -5.24 17.70 11.57
CA GLY A 233 -6.62 17.59 11.13
C GLY A 233 -7.21 16.20 11.40
N ARG A 234 -8.38 15.90 10.82
CA ARG A 234 -8.98 14.58 10.94
C ARG A 234 -8.22 13.58 10.10
N LEU A 235 -7.89 12.45 10.70
CA LEU A 235 -7.39 11.28 10.01
C LEU A 235 -8.54 10.28 9.77
N ASP A 236 -8.53 9.64 8.62
CA ASP A 236 -9.50 8.60 8.27
C ASP A 236 -8.95 7.21 8.55
N ILE A 237 -7.63 7.01 8.42
CA ILE A 237 -6.95 5.73 8.59
C ILE A 237 -5.70 5.91 9.46
N LEU A 238 -5.56 5.10 10.50
CA LEU A 238 -4.32 4.90 11.24
C LEU A 238 -3.77 3.52 10.89
N TRP A 239 -2.72 3.48 10.11
CA TRP A 239 -2.12 2.29 9.54
C TRP A 239 -0.84 1.91 10.29
N LEU A 240 -0.94 0.95 11.22
CA LEU A 240 0.12 0.56 12.12
C LEU A 240 0.88 -0.64 11.58
N ASP A 241 2.17 -0.47 11.35
CA ASP A 241 3.06 -1.52 10.90
C ASP A 241 3.92 -2.12 12.02
N GLY A 242 4.62 -3.22 11.71
CA GLY A 242 5.46 -3.94 12.65
C GLY A 242 4.69 -4.93 13.51
N GLY A 243 4.08 -5.94 12.86
CA GLY A 243 3.23 -6.95 13.50
C GLY A 243 3.90 -7.82 14.58
N TRP A 244 5.21 -7.69 14.81
CA TRP A 244 5.91 -8.31 15.94
C TRP A 244 5.79 -7.52 17.26
N ILE A 245 5.15 -6.35 17.21
CA ILE A 245 4.68 -5.56 18.35
C ILE A 245 3.19 -5.33 18.14
N THR A 246 2.35 -5.71 19.11
CA THR A 246 0.90 -5.50 19.00
C THR A 246 0.51 -4.09 19.39
N GLY A 247 -0.63 -3.62 18.87
CA GLY A 247 -1.20 -2.34 19.28
C GLY A 247 -1.49 -2.28 20.78
N ASP A 248 -1.96 -3.37 21.37
CA ASP A 248 -2.23 -3.47 22.82
C ASP A 248 -0.95 -3.24 23.64
N GLN A 249 0.18 -3.77 23.18
CA GLN A 249 1.47 -3.58 23.85
C GLN A 249 1.93 -2.12 23.88
N VAL A 250 1.52 -1.32 22.91
CA VAL A 250 1.87 0.12 22.82
C VAL A 250 0.73 1.05 23.23
N GLY A 251 -0.28 0.54 23.91
CA GLY A 251 -1.37 1.34 24.47
C GLY A 251 -2.39 1.83 23.44
N LEU A 252 -2.56 1.16 22.30
CA LEU A 252 -3.51 1.54 21.27
C LEU A 252 -4.95 1.62 21.77
N ASN A 253 -5.33 0.75 22.73
CA ASN A 253 -6.65 0.77 23.36
C ASN A 253 -6.93 2.03 24.19
N GLU A 254 -5.90 2.79 24.59
CA GLU A 254 -6.03 4.08 25.23
C GLU A 254 -6.05 5.22 24.19
N VAL A 255 -5.26 5.09 23.11
CA VAL A 255 -5.14 6.12 22.06
C VAL A 255 -6.39 6.18 21.20
N LEU A 256 -6.92 5.05 20.74
CA LEU A 256 -8.02 5.03 19.76
C LEU A 256 -9.33 5.70 20.25
N PRO A 257 -9.77 5.50 21.49
CA PRO A 257 -10.96 6.22 21.98
C PRO A 257 -10.81 7.74 21.92
N GLU A 258 -9.64 8.26 22.29
CA GLU A 258 -9.35 9.70 22.23
C GLU A 258 -9.22 10.19 20.77
N ALA A 259 -8.54 9.41 19.93
CA ALA A 259 -8.41 9.71 18.51
C ALA A 259 -9.78 9.76 17.81
N ARG A 260 -10.70 8.88 18.15
CA ARG A 260 -12.07 8.84 17.59
C ARG A 260 -12.96 9.99 18.05
N LYS A 261 -12.64 10.67 19.17
CA LYS A 261 -13.31 11.93 19.54
C LYS A 261 -12.95 13.06 18.56
N VAL A 262 -11.73 13.07 18.05
CA VAL A 262 -11.23 14.03 17.05
C VAL A 262 -11.62 13.64 15.64
N SER A 263 -11.52 12.35 15.34
CA SER A 263 -11.74 11.74 14.02
C SER A 263 -12.78 10.62 14.12
N PRO A 264 -14.09 10.93 14.22
CA PRO A 264 -15.13 9.92 14.30
C PRO A 264 -15.04 8.92 13.15
N GLY A 265 -15.11 7.64 13.49
CA GLY A 265 -14.99 6.56 12.53
C GLY A 265 -13.56 6.26 12.04
N LEU A 266 -12.52 6.81 12.68
CA LEU A 266 -11.13 6.51 12.36
C LEU A 266 -10.92 4.98 12.26
N ILE A 267 -10.55 4.52 11.07
CA ILE A 267 -10.19 3.13 10.79
C ILE A 267 -8.80 2.88 11.38
N SER A 268 -8.66 1.88 12.22
CA SER A 268 -7.36 1.39 12.71
C SER A 268 -6.97 0.11 11.98
N VAL A 269 -5.68 0.00 11.63
CA VAL A 269 -5.12 -1.18 10.97
C VAL A 269 -3.89 -1.61 11.76
N ASP A 270 -4.07 -2.51 12.72
CA ASP A 270 -2.96 -3.15 13.43
C ASP A 270 -2.51 -4.37 12.62
N ARG A 271 -1.67 -4.12 11.61
CA ARG A 271 -1.30 -5.09 10.58
C ARG A 271 -0.91 -6.44 11.15
N THR A 272 -1.53 -7.50 10.64
CA THR A 272 -1.28 -8.90 10.97
C THR A 272 -1.59 -9.29 12.42
N ILE A 273 -2.19 -8.39 13.19
CA ILE A 273 -2.62 -8.65 14.56
C ILE A 273 -4.14 -8.84 14.56
N GLN A 274 -4.57 -10.10 14.67
CA GLN A 274 -5.99 -10.43 14.76
C GLN A 274 -6.66 -9.72 15.94
N GLY A 275 -7.77 -9.07 15.68
CA GLY A 275 -8.54 -8.43 16.74
C GLY A 275 -9.31 -7.18 16.28
N PRO A 276 -9.95 -6.48 17.22
CA PRO A 276 -10.83 -5.35 16.90
C PRO A 276 -10.10 -4.13 16.33
N ASN A 277 -8.77 -4.09 16.40
CA ASN A 277 -7.95 -3.00 15.90
C ASN A 277 -7.41 -3.26 14.48
N GLU A 278 -7.64 -4.45 13.89
CA GLU A 278 -7.39 -4.73 12.47
C GLU A 278 -8.71 -4.57 11.70
N ASN A 279 -9.15 -3.32 11.48
CA ASN A 279 -10.45 -3.04 10.85
C ASN A 279 -10.49 -3.43 9.36
N TYR A 280 -9.37 -3.67 8.72
CA TYR A 280 -9.24 -4.36 7.45
C TYR A 280 -7.89 -5.10 7.36
N GLN A 281 -7.88 -6.23 6.68
CA GLN A 281 -6.66 -7.02 6.48
C GLN A 281 -5.81 -6.46 5.34
N THR A 282 -4.48 -6.67 5.42
CA THR A 282 -3.52 -6.07 4.48
C THR A 282 -2.57 -7.10 3.89
N PRO A 283 -3.05 -8.01 2.99
CA PRO A 283 -2.14 -8.88 2.25
C PRO A 283 -1.13 -8.04 1.45
N GLU A 284 0.15 -8.31 1.70
CA GLU A 284 1.25 -7.55 1.11
C GLU A 284 1.76 -8.22 -0.15
N GLN A 285 1.99 -7.42 -1.23
CA GLN A 285 2.50 -7.86 -2.54
C GLN A 285 1.75 -9.05 -3.13
N SER A 286 0.53 -9.30 -2.68
CA SER A 286 -0.26 -10.46 -3.05
C SER A 286 -1.74 -10.12 -3.15
N VAL A 287 -2.47 -10.95 -3.89
CA VAL A 287 -3.93 -10.92 -3.94
C VAL A 287 -4.45 -12.24 -3.38
N PRO A 288 -5.45 -12.25 -2.49
CA PRO A 288 -6.08 -13.45 -2.00
C PRO A 288 -6.46 -14.43 -3.13
N LYS A 289 -6.28 -15.73 -2.91
CA LYS A 289 -6.64 -16.73 -3.93
C LYS A 289 -8.13 -16.69 -4.27
N THR A 290 -8.96 -16.45 -3.27
CA THR A 290 -10.42 -16.40 -3.37
C THR A 290 -10.95 -15.07 -2.90
N GLN A 291 -12.23 -14.82 -3.19
CA GLN A 291 -12.97 -13.67 -2.71
C GLN A 291 -13.07 -13.68 -1.18
N LEU A 292 -12.88 -12.52 -0.54
CA LEU A 292 -13.10 -12.32 0.89
C LEU A 292 -14.36 -11.48 1.12
N LYS A 293 -15.08 -11.78 2.19
CA LYS A 293 -16.35 -11.10 2.55
C LYS A 293 -16.16 -9.98 3.58
N HIS A 294 -15.00 -9.88 4.17
CA HIS A 294 -14.61 -8.81 5.09
C HIS A 294 -13.72 -7.77 4.39
N PRO A 295 -13.56 -6.57 4.95
CA PRO A 295 -12.70 -5.52 4.38
C PRO A 295 -11.23 -5.95 4.31
N TRP A 296 -10.58 -5.67 3.19
CA TRP A 296 -9.16 -5.93 3.01
C TRP A 296 -8.55 -5.02 1.94
N GLU A 297 -7.25 -4.79 2.04
CA GLU A 297 -6.47 -3.96 1.16
C GLU A 297 -5.23 -4.72 0.70
N SER A 298 -5.03 -4.88 -0.60
CA SER A 298 -3.73 -5.31 -1.10
C SER A 298 -2.81 -4.10 -1.19
N CYS A 299 -1.72 -4.10 -0.44
CA CYS A 299 -0.66 -3.12 -0.59
C CYS A 299 0.43 -3.67 -1.51
N MET A 300 0.70 -2.96 -2.61
CA MET A 300 1.64 -3.39 -3.66
C MET A 300 2.47 -2.22 -4.16
N THR A 301 3.74 -2.45 -4.47
CA THR A 301 4.61 -1.43 -5.05
C THR A 301 4.28 -1.19 -6.53
N LEU A 302 4.36 0.05 -6.99
CA LEU A 302 4.41 0.36 -8.43
C LEU A 302 5.77 -0.01 -9.02
N GLY A 303 6.85 0.37 -8.33
CA GLY A 303 8.23 0.04 -8.67
C GLY A 303 8.72 -1.26 -8.05
N THR A 304 10.04 -1.37 -7.89
CA THR A 304 10.71 -2.54 -7.28
C THR A 304 10.49 -2.57 -5.78
N ASP A 305 10.72 -1.45 -5.10
CA ASP A 305 10.71 -1.31 -3.64
C ASP A 305 9.56 -0.39 -3.18
N TRP A 306 9.31 -0.32 -1.87
CA TRP A 306 8.31 0.58 -1.29
C TRP A 306 8.76 2.04 -1.36
N GLY A 307 9.99 2.32 -0.95
CA GLY A 307 10.65 3.60 -1.14
C GLY A 307 11.22 3.74 -2.55
N TRP A 308 11.66 4.95 -2.88
CA TRP A 308 12.37 5.17 -4.14
C TRP A 308 13.76 4.53 -4.13
N THR A 309 14.08 3.81 -5.21
CA THR A 309 15.42 3.26 -5.48
C THR A 309 15.85 3.64 -6.90
N PRO A 310 17.17 3.76 -7.20
CA PRO A 310 17.63 4.09 -8.55
C PRO A 310 17.19 3.05 -9.58
N ASN A 311 16.73 3.51 -10.73
CA ASN A 311 16.30 2.68 -11.87
C ASN A 311 15.22 1.63 -11.52
N PRO A 312 14.12 2.02 -10.88
CA PRO A 312 13.08 1.09 -10.47
C PRO A 312 12.44 0.41 -11.68
N GLN A 313 12.08 -0.86 -11.50
CA GLN A 313 11.34 -1.61 -12.52
C GLN A 313 9.84 -1.41 -12.26
N PHE A 314 9.24 -0.49 -12.98
CA PHE A 314 7.82 -0.18 -12.84
C PHE A 314 6.92 -1.23 -13.50
N LYS A 315 5.81 -1.54 -12.84
CA LYS A 315 4.67 -2.24 -13.43
C LYS A 315 4.01 -1.33 -14.48
N THR A 316 3.52 -1.92 -15.55
CA THR A 316 2.78 -1.15 -16.57
C THR A 316 1.40 -0.75 -16.08
N ALA A 317 0.80 0.28 -16.68
CA ALA A 317 -0.58 0.67 -16.41
C ALA A 317 -1.56 -0.50 -16.63
N ARG A 318 -1.37 -1.32 -17.67
CA ARG A 318 -2.20 -2.52 -17.93
C ARG A 318 -2.17 -3.50 -16.76
N ARG A 319 -0.96 -3.78 -16.26
CA ARG A 319 -0.78 -4.70 -15.13
C ARG A 319 -1.45 -4.17 -13.88
N VAL A 320 -1.30 -2.88 -13.57
CA VAL A 320 -1.95 -2.26 -12.41
C VAL A 320 -3.47 -2.29 -12.54
N ILE A 321 -4.02 -1.93 -13.71
CA ILE A 321 -5.46 -1.96 -13.96
C ILE A 321 -6.02 -3.40 -13.84
N GLY A 322 -5.32 -4.39 -14.42
CA GLY A 322 -5.71 -5.80 -14.29
C GLY A 322 -5.71 -6.28 -12.85
N THR A 323 -4.68 -5.93 -12.08
CA THR A 323 -4.60 -6.23 -10.64
C THR A 323 -5.70 -5.53 -9.84
N LEU A 324 -5.97 -4.26 -10.14
CA LEU A 324 -7.07 -3.51 -9.50
C LEU A 324 -8.43 -4.16 -9.78
N ALA A 325 -8.67 -4.61 -11.01
CA ALA A 325 -9.89 -5.33 -11.38
C ALA A 325 -10.03 -6.66 -10.61
N GLU A 326 -8.96 -7.43 -10.48
CA GLU A 326 -8.94 -8.66 -9.68
C GLU A 326 -9.24 -8.39 -8.21
N ILE A 327 -8.54 -7.41 -7.61
CA ILE A 327 -8.70 -7.02 -6.20
C ILE A 327 -10.15 -6.61 -5.93
N THR A 328 -10.71 -5.74 -6.76
CA THR A 328 -12.08 -5.24 -6.57
C THR A 328 -13.13 -6.33 -6.74
N ALA A 329 -12.96 -7.24 -7.70
CA ALA A 329 -13.83 -8.40 -7.89
C ALA A 329 -13.76 -9.38 -6.70
N LYS A 330 -12.64 -9.42 -5.99
CA LYS A 330 -12.46 -10.21 -4.77
C LYS A 330 -12.84 -9.45 -3.48
N GLY A 331 -13.36 -8.23 -3.59
CA GLY A 331 -13.91 -7.44 -2.48
C GLY A 331 -12.91 -6.50 -1.79
N GLY A 332 -11.70 -6.34 -2.32
CA GLY A 332 -10.64 -5.52 -1.74
C GLY A 332 -10.50 -4.12 -2.31
N CYS A 333 -9.55 -3.40 -1.73
CA CYS A 333 -8.99 -2.14 -2.21
C CYS A 333 -7.50 -2.32 -2.56
N LEU A 334 -6.97 -1.48 -3.43
CA LEU A 334 -5.55 -1.44 -3.77
C LEU A 334 -4.91 -0.17 -3.21
N ALA A 335 -3.90 -0.31 -2.34
CA ALA A 335 -2.96 0.74 -1.99
C ALA A 335 -1.69 0.57 -2.83
N LEU A 336 -1.48 1.42 -3.82
CA LEU A 336 -0.34 1.34 -4.71
C LEU A 336 0.84 2.12 -4.12
N GLY A 337 1.96 1.43 -3.86
CA GLY A 337 3.18 2.01 -3.32
C GLY A 337 3.90 2.88 -4.34
N VAL A 338 4.06 4.16 -4.04
CA VAL A 338 4.83 5.12 -4.84
C VAL A 338 5.70 5.97 -3.90
N GLY A 339 7.01 5.71 -3.90
CA GLY A 339 7.98 6.45 -3.09
C GLY A 339 8.49 7.70 -3.83
N PRO A 340 8.45 8.89 -3.20
CA PRO A 340 9.13 10.08 -3.72
C PRO A 340 10.66 9.91 -3.73
N THR A 341 11.32 10.60 -4.66
CA THR A 341 12.79 10.70 -4.71
C THR A 341 13.34 11.43 -3.48
N PRO A 342 14.65 11.37 -3.20
CA PRO A 342 15.25 12.12 -2.08
C PRO A 342 15.00 13.63 -2.15
N ASP A 343 14.84 14.19 -3.36
CA ASP A 343 14.56 15.62 -3.56
C ASP A 343 13.10 16.00 -3.34
N GLY A 344 12.21 15.02 -3.15
CA GLY A 344 10.77 15.25 -2.90
C GLY A 344 9.92 15.35 -4.17
N VAL A 345 10.31 14.70 -5.27
CA VAL A 345 9.51 14.62 -6.49
C VAL A 345 9.03 13.18 -6.75
N ILE A 346 7.90 13.03 -7.43
CA ILE A 346 7.48 11.74 -7.99
C ILE A 346 8.22 11.55 -9.32
N GLU A 347 8.81 10.37 -9.54
CA GLU A 347 9.60 10.08 -10.74
C GLU A 347 8.74 10.18 -12.01
N ASP A 348 9.26 10.84 -13.06
CA ASP A 348 8.52 11.10 -14.30
C ASP A 348 7.93 9.83 -14.93
N LYS A 349 8.67 8.71 -14.89
CA LYS A 349 8.17 7.42 -15.40
C LYS A 349 6.96 6.92 -14.61
N ALA A 350 6.96 7.12 -13.29
CA ALA A 350 5.80 6.78 -12.46
C ALA A 350 4.62 7.69 -12.80
N ILE A 351 4.85 9.00 -13.00
CA ILE A 351 3.80 9.96 -13.40
C ILE A 351 3.14 9.53 -14.72
N VAL A 352 3.92 9.14 -15.73
CA VAL A 352 3.37 8.68 -17.02
C VAL A 352 2.45 7.47 -16.83
N ILE A 353 2.87 6.47 -16.06
CA ILE A 353 2.07 5.26 -15.79
C ILE A 353 0.79 5.63 -15.03
N LEU A 354 0.90 6.51 -14.03
CA LEU A 354 -0.24 6.99 -13.24
C LEU A 354 -1.25 7.76 -14.12
N GLN A 355 -0.78 8.58 -15.06
CA GLN A 355 -1.63 9.27 -16.03
C GLN A 355 -2.36 8.30 -16.98
N GLU A 356 -1.70 7.22 -17.42
CA GLU A 356 -2.33 6.17 -18.23
C GLU A 356 -3.45 5.45 -17.42
N ILE A 357 -3.20 5.12 -16.15
CA ILE A 357 -4.20 4.53 -15.26
C ILE A 357 -5.38 5.50 -15.09
N GLY A 358 -5.11 6.78 -14.81
CA GLY A 358 -6.14 7.81 -14.68
C GLY A 358 -6.96 8.00 -15.93
N ALA A 359 -6.33 7.99 -17.12
CA ALA A 359 -7.02 8.08 -18.40
C ALA A 359 -7.98 6.89 -18.62
N TRP A 360 -7.61 5.69 -18.19
CA TRP A 360 -8.50 4.52 -18.23
C TRP A 360 -9.63 4.67 -17.22
N LEU A 361 -9.33 5.05 -15.97
CA LEU A 361 -10.32 5.19 -14.89
C LEU A 361 -11.35 6.31 -15.16
N ARG A 362 -10.98 7.39 -15.85
CA ARG A 362 -11.94 8.43 -16.27
C ARG A 362 -13.04 7.89 -17.19
N ARG A 363 -12.75 6.84 -17.98
CA ARG A 363 -13.72 6.20 -18.90
C ARG A 363 -14.41 4.99 -18.28
N CYS A 364 -13.66 4.20 -17.53
CA CYS A 364 -14.05 2.87 -17.07
C CYS A 364 -14.25 2.78 -15.55
N GLY A 365 -14.01 3.86 -14.80
CA GLY A 365 -13.98 3.84 -13.33
C GLY A 365 -15.30 3.45 -12.67
N GLU A 366 -16.45 3.58 -13.34
CA GLU A 366 -17.70 3.05 -12.81
C GLU A 366 -17.69 1.52 -12.62
N ALA A 367 -16.80 0.80 -13.33
CA ALA A 367 -16.61 -0.62 -13.13
C ALA A 367 -15.71 -0.96 -11.93
N ILE A 368 -15.13 0.05 -11.27
CA ILE A 368 -14.21 -0.09 -10.14
C ILE A 368 -14.83 0.51 -8.88
N TYR A 369 -15.09 1.83 -8.88
CA TYR A 369 -15.57 2.56 -7.71
C TYR A 369 -17.01 2.23 -7.37
N ASN A 370 -17.36 2.31 -6.08
CA ASN A 370 -18.71 2.04 -5.58
C ASN A 370 -19.24 0.65 -5.95
N THR A 371 -18.36 -0.31 -6.19
CA THR A 371 -18.74 -1.69 -6.53
C THR A 371 -18.67 -2.62 -5.34
N ARG A 372 -19.38 -3.73 -5.44
CA ARG A 372 -19.40 -4.82 -4.46
C ARG A 372 -19.15 -6.15 -5.17
N ILE A 373 -18.90 -7.16 -4.38
CA ILE A 373 -18.66 -8.53 -4.86
C ILE A 373 -19.92 -9.13 -5.51
N THR A 374 -19.69 -10.10 -6.39
CA THR A 374 -20.73 -10.95 -6.98
C THR A 374 -20.31 -12.41 -6.86
N ASP A 375 -21.27 -13.35 -6.75
CA ASP A 375 -20.94 -14.76 -6.52
C ASP A 375 -20.09 -15.35 -7.66
N HIS A 376 -20.38 -14.99 -8.91
CA HIS A 376 -19.57 -15.36 -10.05
C HIS A 376 -18.64 -14.20 -10.42
N TYR A 377 -17.52 -14.10 -9.71
CA TYR A 377 -16.61 -12.96 -9.78
C TYR A 377 -15.46 -13.09 -10.78
N ASN A 378 -15.24 -14.28 -11.37
CA ASN A 378 -14.15 -14.52 -12.31
C ASN A 378 -14.51 -15.58 -13.36
N ASP A 379 -14.09 -15.31 -14.61
CA ASP A 379 -14.01 -16.31 -15.68
C ASP A 379 -12.73 -16.02 -16.51
N GLY A 380 -11.68 -16.79 -16.26
CA GLY A 380 -10.38 -16.59 -16.89
C GLY A 380 -9.79 -15.21 -16.58
N ARG A 381 -9.73 -14.34 -17.59
CA ARG A 381 -9.22 -12.96 -17.45
C ARG A 381 -10.31 -11.91 -17.24
N LEU A 382 -11.54 -12.32 -17.15
CA LEU A 382 -12.68 -11.44 -16.83
C LEU A 382 -12.95 -11.44 -15.34
N TRP A 383 -12.97 -10.25 -14.77
CA TRP A 383 -13.25 -9.97 -13.37
C TRP A 383 -14.56 -9.24 -13.25
N PHE A 384 -15.49 -9.74 -12.43
CA PHE A 384 -16.85 -9.22 -12.34
C PHE A 384 -17.12 -8.53 -11.00
N ASN A 385 -17.75 -7.36 -11.08
CA ASN A 385 -18.23 -6.58 -9.95
C ASN A 385 -19.72 -6.25 -10.16
N ALA A 386 -20.43 -5.99 -9.07
CA ALA A 386 -21.77 -5.46 -9.10
C ALA A 386 -21.81 -4.02 -8.59
N ALA A 387 -22.66 -3.18 -9.15
CA ALA A 387 -23.05 -1.93 -8.50
C ALA A 387 -23.78 -2.24 -7.17
N LYS A 388 -23.80 -1.26 -6.24
CA LYS A 388 -24.48 -1.43 -4.93
C LYS A 388 -25.96 -1.80 -5.06
N ASP A 389 -26.62 -1.49 -6.18
CA ASP A 389 -28.00 -1.85 -6.46
C ASP A 389 -28.21 -3.34 -6.78
N GLY A 390 -27.13 -4.08 -7.00
CA GLY A 390 -27.12 -5.50 -7.35
C GLY A 390 -27.73 -5.82 -8.73
N LYS A 391 -28.13 -4.81 -9.53
CA LYS A 391 -28.82 -5.00 -10.82
C LYS A 391 -27.87 -4.78 -12.00
N THR A 392 -26.88 -3.94 -11.80
CA THR A 392 -25.86 -3.60 -12.81
C THR A 392 -24.58 -4.38 -12.51
N LEU A 393 -24.09 -5.12 -13.50
CA LEU A 393 -22.79 -5.78 -13.45
C LEU A 393 -21.78 -5.09 -14.34
N TYR A 394 -20.55 -5.22 -13.90
CA TYR A 394 -19.38 -4.84 -14.67
C TYR A 394 -18.48 -6.05 -14.86
N ALA A 395 -17.82 -6.14 -16.03
CA ALA A 395 -16.80 -7.11 -16.29
C ALA A 395 -15.55 -6.39 -16.81
N VAL A 396 -14.40 -6.62 -16.20
CA VAL A 396 -13.12 -6.05 -16.65
C VAL A 396 -12.25 -7.17 -17.19
N TYR A 397 -11.94 -7.11 -18.48
CA TYR A 397 -10.96 -8.00 -19.11
C TYR A 397 -9.56 -7.47 -18.85
N ALA A 398 -8.80 -8.18 -18.04
CA ALA A 398 -7.40 -7.88 -17.74
C ALA A 398 -6.52 -8.29 -18.93
N LEU A 399 -6.10 -7.29 -19.72
CA LEU A 399 -5.22 -7.50 -20.87
C LEU A 399 -3.76 -7.56 -20.42
N PRO A 400 -3.06 -8.71 -20.58
CA PRO A 400 -1.66 -8.83 -20.22
C PRO A 400 -0.72 -7.98 -21.07
N ASP A 401 0.45 -7.68 -20.51
CA ASP A 401 1.52 -7.01 -21.24
C ASP A 401 1.95 -7.84 -22.45
N GLY A 402 2.24 -7.18 -23.56
CA GLY A 402 2.68 -7.82 -24.80
C GLY A 402 1.58 -8.50 -25.61
N GLU A 403 0.36 -8.62 -25.08
CA GLU A 403 -0.76 -9.20 -25.82
C GLU A 403 -1.63 -8.14 -26.51
N ASN A 404 -2.32 -8.58 -27.57
CA ASN A 404 -3.30 -7.76 -28.28
C ASN A 404 -4.73 -8.10 -27.80
N LEU A 405 -5.63 -7.14 -27.92
CA LEU A 405 -7.05 -7.37 -27.66
C LEU A 405 -7.60 -8.47 -28.57
N PRO A 406 -8.35 -9.44 -28.03
CA PRO A 406 -9.10 -10.39 -28.84
C PRO A 406 -10.22 -9.70 -29.62
N ALA A 407 -10.66 -10.28 -30.73
CA ALA A 407 -11.79 -9.76 -31.49
C ALA A 407 -13.13 -9.88 -30.73
N GLU A 408 -13.21 -10.80 -29.80
CA GLU A 408 -14.39 -11.07 -28.98
C GLU A 408 -14.00 -11.53 -27.56
N LEU A 409 -14.87 -11.27 -26.62
CA LEU A 409 -14.78 -11.78 -25.25
C LEU A 409 -15.86 -12.83 -25.01
N THR A 410 -15.49 -13.91 -24.31
CA THR A 410 -16.40 -15.00 -23.97
C THR A 410 -16.32 -15.29 -22.47
N TRP A 411 -17.48 -15.62 -21.88
CA TRP A 411 -17.56 -16.07 -20.48
C TRP A 411 -18.79 -16.92 -20.23
N THR A 412 -18.84 -17.58 -19.09
CA THR A 412 -19.99 -18.34 -18.57
C THR A 412 -20.56 -17.64 -17.34
N GLY A 413 -21.80 -17.95 -16.99
CA GLY A 413 -22.49 -17.23 -15.90
C GLY A 413 -22.74 -15.74 -16.21
N ASN A 414 -23.24 -14.98 -15.24
CA ASN A 414 -23.50 -13.55 -15.38
C ASN A 414 -24.11 -13.17 -16.76
N LEU A 415 -25.28 -13.76 -17.08
CA LEU A 415 -25.88 -13.67 -18.42
C LEU A 415 -26.52 -12.28 -18.63
N PRO A 416 -26.07 -11.47 -19.62
CA PRO A 416 -26.62 -10.15 -19.86
C PRO A 416 -28.07 -10.18 -20.35
N LYS A 417 -28.94 -9.36 -19.75
CA LYS A 417 -30.27 -9.02 -20.31
C LYS A 417 -30.11 -7.83 -21.26
N GLY A 418 -30.02 -8.10 -22.55
CA GLY A 418 -29.96 -7.07 -23.57
C GLY A 418 -28.55 -6.73 -24.06
N LYS A 419 -28.32 -5.44 -24.30
CA LYS A 419 -27.03 -4.96 -24.84
C LYS A 419 -25.99 -4.75 -23.74
N VAL A 420 -24.73 -5.03 -24.09
CA VAL A 420 -23.55 -4.75 -23.25
C VAL A 420 -22.95 -3.42 -23.72
N THR A 421 -22.62 -2.54 -22.78
CA THR A 421 -21.89 -1.30 -23.06
C THR A 421 -20.38 -1.53 -22.87
N VAL A 422 -19.60 -1.22 -23.87
CA VAL A 422 -18.13 -1.17 -23.78
C VAL A 422 -17.74 0.22 -23.24
N LEU A 423 -17.33 0.30 -21.98
CA LEU A 423 -17.10 1.58 -21.28
C LEU A 423 -15.94 2.38 -21.90
N ASN A 424 -14.93 1.70 -22.44
CA ASN A 424 -13.77 2.32 -23.07
C ASN A 424 -14.15 3.34 -24.18
N ASN A 425 -15.29 3.14 -24.86
CA ASN A 425 -15.75 4.04 -25.95
C ASN A 425 -17.27 4.31 -25.92
N GLY A 426 -18.01 3.84 -24.93
CA GLY A 426 -19.44 4.03 -24.75
C GLY A 426 -20.35 3.25 -25.73
N LYS A 427 -19.79 2.44 -26.63
CA LYS A 427 -20.57 1.70 -27.63
C LYS A 427 -21.35 0.55 -27.02
N LYS A 428 -22.60 0.40 -27.43
CA LYS A 428 -23.47 -0.72 -27.07
C LYS A 428 -23.36 -1.82 -28.12
N VAL A 429 -22.99 -3.02 -27.70
CA VAL A 429 -22.82 -4.21 -28.53
C VAL A 429 -23.85 -5.29 -28.14
N LYS A 430 -24.15 -6.20 -29.07
CA LYS A 430 -25.01 -7.35 -28.80
C LYS A 430 -24.23 -8.42 -28.05
N ALA A 431 -24.76 -8.93 -26.97
CA ALA A 431 -24.32 -10.20 -26.39
C ALA A 431 -25.07 -11.36 -27.07
N VAL A 432 -24.35 -12.39 -27.44
CA VAL A 432 -24.92 -13.66 -27.93
C VAL A 432 -24.78 -14.66 -26.79
N VAL A 433 -25.89 -15.20 -26.35
CA VAL A 433 -25.92 -16.26 -25.33
C VAL A 433 -26.33 -17.56 -25.99
N LYS A 434 -25.46 -18.58 -25.90
CA LYS A 434 -25.71 -19.92 -26.41
C LYS A 434 -25.17 -20.95 -25.41
N ASP A 435 -26.00 -21.88 -25.00
CA ASP A 435 -25.65 -22.99 -24.10
C ASP A 435 -24.94 -22.49 -22.79
N GLY A 436 -25.44 -21.37 -22.23
CA GLY A 436 -24.88 -20.75 -21.02
C GLY A 436 -23.60 -19.94 -21.22
N GLN A 437 -23.02 -19.93 -22.45
CA GLN A 437 -21.88 -19.10 -22.79
C GLN A 437 -22.32 -17.79 -23.42
N VAL A 438 -21.71 -16.70 -22.96
CA VAL A 438 -21.85 -15.35 -23.51
C VAL A 438 -20.70 -15.06 -24.45
N THR A 439 -21.01 -14.47 -25.62
CA THR A 439 -20.02 -13.96 -26.56
C THR A 439 -20.33 -12.51 -26.89
N VAL A 440 -19.34 -11.62 -26.77
CA VAL A 440 -19.41 -10.20 -27.10
C VAL A 440 -18.30 -9.85 -28.08
N LYS A 441 -18.68 -9.46 -29.31
CA LYS A 441 -17.72 -8.93 -30.29
C LYS A 441 -17.31 -7.52 -29.94
N LEU A 442 -16.01 -7.28 -29.80
CA LEU A 442 -15.47 -5.95 -29.47
C LEU A 442 -15.56 -5.01 -30.69
N PRO A 443 -15.89 -3.73 -30.49
CA PRO A 443 -15.88 -2.72 -31.54
C PRO A 443 -14.47 -2.55 -32.13
N LYS A 444 -14.39 -2.33 -33.44
CA LYS A 444 -13.11 -1.94 -34.07
C LYS A 444 -12.63 -0.58 -33.59
N GLY A 445 -11.31 -0.40 -33.51
CA GLY A 445 -10.67 0.87 -33.15
C GLY A 445 -10.57 1.14 -31.67
N LEU A 446 -10.75 0.12 -30.83
CA LEU A 446 -10.41 0.21 -29.40
C LEU A 446 -8.88 0.30 -29.24
N ALA A 447 -8.44 1.07 -28.25
CA ALA A 447 -7.05 1.05 -27.82
C ALA A 447 -6.69 -0.34 -27.26
N ASN A 448 -5.41 -0.71 -27.38
CA ASN A 448 -4.92 -1.98 -26.86
C ASN A 448 -4.69 -1.88 -25.32
N GLU A 449 -5.77 -1.87 -24.56
CA GLU A 449 -5.84 -1.65 -23.11
C GLU A 449 -6.87 -2.58 -22.47
N PRO A 450 -6.94 -2.74 -21.12
CA PRO A 450 -8.00 -3.50 -20.45
C PRO A 450 -9.40 -2.98 -20.85
N ILE A 451 -10.34 -3.89 -21.04
CA ILE A 451 -11.70 -3.58 -21.49
C ILE A 451 -12.69 -3.72 -20.34
N ALA A 452 -13.46 -2.67 -20.11
CA ALA A 452 -14.55 -2.70 -19.14
C ALA A 452 -15.91 -2.75 -19.85
N LEU A 453 -16.74 -3.67 -19.39
CA LEU A 453 -18.11 -3.90 -19.88
C LEU A 453 -19.11 -3.60 -18.78
N LYS A 454 -20.29 -3.08 -19.17
CA LYS A 454 -21.43 -2.84 -18.29
C LYS A 454 -22.68 -3.48 -18.87
N PHE A 455 -23.44 -4.19 -18.05
CA PHE A 455 -24.69 -4.83 -18.44
C PHE A 455 -25.61 -5.07 -17.23
N SER A 456 -26.87 -5.39 -17.50
CA SER A 456 -27.86 -5.80 -16.47
C SER A 456 -28.03 -7.32 -16.50
N LEU A 457 -28.33 -7.93 -15.34
CA LEU A 457 -28.71 -9.34 -15.18
C LEU A 457 -30.23 -9.54 -15.33
#